data_b7f84771a0eb62539de4a042aa2d3d38
#
_entry.id   b7f84771a0eb62539de4a042aa2d3d38
#
_cell.length_a   1.000
_cell.length_b   1.000
_cell.length_c   1.000
_cell.angle_alpha   90.00
_cell.angle_beta   90.00
_cell.angle_gamma   90.00
#
_symmetry.space_group_name_H-M   'P 1'
#
loop_
_entity.id
_entity.type
_entity.pdbx_description
1 polymer ?
#
loop_
_entity_poly.entity_id
_entity_poly.type
_entity_poly.pdbx_seq_one_letter_code
_entity_poly.pdbx_strand_id
1 'polypeptide(L)'
;MTTQQLCEQIKIKKSFLCVGLDVDLNKIPQHLLETEDPIFEFNKAIIDATHDLAVAYKPNTAFFEAYGIKGWISLQKTIEYINEKHPEIFTIADAKRGDIGNTSSMYAKAFFEDLKFDSVTVAPYMGKDSVEPFLAFENKHTIMLALTSNDGAFDFQTLEVNGKELYKQVLETSKTWKNSENLMYVIGATKAEYFTEVRKIVPESFLLVPGVGAQGGSLSEVCKYGMNDNVGLLINSSRAILYASNGTDFADAGRAEALKMQQEMEAIIGLKA
;
A
#
# COMPACT_ATOMS: atom_id res chain seq x y z
N MET A 1 -5.05 6.89 11.17
CA MET A 1 -6.11 7.47 10.29
C MET A 1 -7.28 6.49 10.19
N THR A 2 -8.54 6.93 10.21
CA THR A 2 -9.72 6.07 10.00
C THR A 2 -10.05 5.90 8.51
N THR A 3 -10.83 4.86 8.17
CA THR A 3 -11.34 4.65 6.80
C THR A 3 -12.13 5.86 6.29
N GLN A 4 -12.93 6.50 7.15
CA GLN A 4 -13.69 7.69 6.79
C GLN A 4 -12.78 8.87 6.41
N GLN A 5 -11.72 9.12 7.20
CA GLN A 5 -10.74 10.16 6.89
C GLN A 5 -10.00 9.88 5.58
N LEU A 6 -9.67 8.60 5.30
CA LEU A 6 -9.08 8.21 4.02
C LEU A 6 -10.04 8.50 2.85
N CYS A 7 -11.32 8.18 2.98
CA CYS A 7 -12.35 8.51 1.98
C CYS A 7 -12.49 10.03 1.76
N GLU A 8 -12.38 10.84 2.81
CA GLU A 8 -12.38 12.29 2.71
C GLU A 8 -11.17 12.80 1.92
N GLN A 9 -9.98 12.27 2.17
CA GLN A 9 -8.78 12.65 1.41
C GLN A 9 -8.88 12.25 -0.06
N ILE A 10 -9.45 11.09 -0.37
CA ILE A 10 -9.72 10.66 -1.76
C ILE A 10 -10.62 11.68 -2.47
N LYS A 11 -11.66 12.17 -1.81
CA LYS A 11 -12.57 13.18 -2.37
C LYS A 11 -11.90 14.54 -2.55
N ILE A 12 -11.12 15.00 -1.56
CA ILE A 12 -10.42 16.30 -1.59
C ILE A 12 -9.38 16.32 -2.70
N LYS A 13 -8.52 15.29 -2.75
CA LYS A 13 -7.41 15.19 -3.72
C LYS A 13 -7.86 14.65 -5.08
N LYS A 14 -9.10 14.16 -5.18
CA LYS A 14 -9.63 13.45 -6.37
C LYS A 14 -8.67 12.38 -6.85
N SER A 15 -8.10 11.65 -5.90
CA SER A 15 -7.02 10.71 -6.09
C SER A 15 -7.16 9.55 -5.11
N PHE A 16 -6.79 8.37 -5.53
CA PHE A 16 -6.60 7.20 -4.68
C PHE A 16 -5.21 6.58 -4.94
N LEU A 17 -4.27 7.47 -5.27
CA LEU A 17 -2.86 7.13 -5.50
C LEU A 17 -2.16 6.82 -4.19
N CYS A 18 -1.49 5.68 -4.15
CA CYS A 18 -0.53 5.28 -3.14
C CYS A 18 0.87 5.30 -3.75
N VAL A 19 1.74 6.19 -3.29
CA VAL A 19 3.12 6.25 -3.78
C VAL A 19 3.98 5.29 -2.97
N GLY A 20 4.62 4.33 -3.65
CA GLY A 20 5.60 3.46 -3.03
C GLY A 20 6.94 4.15 -2.85
N LEU A 21 7.54 4.02 -1.66
CA LEU A 21 8.85 4.60 -1.31
C LEU A 21 9.93 3.51 -1.23
N ASP A 22 10.12 2.78 -2.33
CA ASP A 22 10.98 1.60 -2.45
C ASP A 22 12.36 2.03 -2.98
N VAL A 23 13.15 2.71 -2.14
CA VAL A 23 14.40 3.38 -2.54
C VAL A 23 15.53 2.37 -2.75
N ASP A 24 16.12 2.38 -3.94
CA ASP A 24 17.34 1.64 -4.29
C ASP A 24 18.49 2.64 -4.52
N LEU A 25 19.51 2.61 -3.66
CA LEU A 25 20.65 3.52 -3.73
C LEU A 25 21.41 3.46 -5.06
N ASN A 26 21.27 2.37 -5.83
CA ASN A 26 21.86 2.27 -7.15
C ASN A 26 21.08 3.03 -8.24
N LYS A 27 19.91 3.58 -7.91
CA LYS A 27 19.00 4.24 -8.87
C LYS A 27 18.68 5.69 -8.55
N ILE A 28 19.04 6.15 -7.35
CA ILE A 28 18.83 7.55 -6.97
C ILE A 28 19.89 8.47 -7.60
N PRO A 29 19.60 9.79 -7.73
CA PRO A 29 20.55 10.76 -8.23
C PRO A 29 21.88 10.78 -7.46
N GLN A 30 22.99 10.85 -8.19
CA GLN A 30 24.35 10.75 -7.61
C GLN A 30 24.61 11.79 -6.50
N HIS A 31 24.09 13.03 -6.64
CA HIS A 31 24.30 14.09 -5.65
C HIS A 31 23.68 13.76 -4.27
N LEU A 32 22.68 12.92 -4.22
CA LEU A 32 22.07 12.51 -2.94
C LEU A 32 22.94 11.51 -2.18
N LEU A 33 23.75 10.72 -2.89
CA LEU A 33 24.66 9.76 -2.24
C LEU A 33 25.74 10.42 -1.38
N GLU A 34 25.97 11.72 -1.56
CA GLU A 34 26.92 12.52 -0.77
C GLU A 34 26.29 13.09 0.51
N THR A 35 24.96 12.94 0.70
CA THR A 35 24.25 13.39 1.89
C THR A 35 24.44 12.42 3.07
N GLU A 36 24.15 12.85 4.28
CA GLU A 36 24.25 12.01 5.49
C GLU A 36 23.26 10.84 5.45
N ASP A 37 22.05 11.05 4.87
CA ASP A 37 20.98 10.05 4.80
C ASP A 37 20.31 10.07 3.41
N PRO A 38 20.95 9.45 2.39
CA PRO A 38 20.47 9.50 1.01
C PRO A 38 19.05 8.96 0.83
N ILE A 39 18.66 7.95 1.62
CA ILE A 39 17.34 7.32 1.55
C ILE A 39 16.28 8.31 2.03
N PHE A 40 16.51 8.94 3.17
CA PHE A 40 15.58 9.91 3.72
C PHE A 40 15.46 11.15 2.83
N GLU A 41 16.60 11.72 2.36
CA GLU A 41 16.57 12.91 1.49
C GLU A 41 15.85 12.66 0.18
N PHE A 42 16.04 11.48 -0.43
CA PHE A 42 15.29 11.07 -1.61
C PHE A 42 13.78 10.95 -1.32
N ASN A 43 13.41 10.23 -0.27
CA ASN A 43 12.00 10.07 0.10
C ASN A 43 11.34 11.41 0.42
N LYS A 44 12.03 12.27 1.17
CA LYS A 44 11.55 13.60 1.52
C LYS A 44 11.24 14.43 0.27
N ALA A 45 12.15 14.47 -0.70
CA ALA A 45 11.93 15.21 -1.94
C ALA A 45 10.73 14.67 -2.76
N ILE A 46 10.56 13.35 -2.82
CA ILE A 46 9.38 12.72 -3.47
C ILE A 46 8.09 13.05 -2.71
N ILE A 47 8.10 13.02 -1.38
CA ILE A 47 6.94 13.37 -0.56
C ILE A 47 6.57 14.83 -0.80
N ASP A 48 7.52 15.75 -0.71
CA ASP A 48 7.32 17.19 -0.92
C ASP A 48 6.73 17.48 -2.32
N ALA A 49 7.14 16.70 -3.33
CA ALA A 49 6.67 16.86 -4.70
C ALA A 49 5.29 16.23 -4.99
N THR A 50 4.81 15.29 -4.16
CA THR A 50 3.63 14.49 -4.50
C THR A 50 2.54 14.45 -3.43
N HIS A 51 2.73 15.06 -2.25
CA HIS A 51 1.80 14.96 -1.12
C HIS A 51 0.39 15.46 -1.41
N ASP A 52 0.24 16.43 -2.29
CA ASP A 52 -1.04 16.99 -2.71
C ASP A 52 -1.79 16.09 -3.72
N LEU A 53 -1.10 15.13 -4.33
CA LEU A 53 -1.62 14.18 -5.34
C LEU A 53 -1.87 12.78 -4.76
N ALA A 54 -1.09 12.39 -3.74
CA ALA A 54 -1.16 11.07 -3.12
C ALA A 54 -2.04 11.09 -1.86
N VAL A 55 -2.81 10.01 -1.64
CA VAL A 55 -3.57 9.79 -0.39
C VAL A 55 -2.84 8.85 0.57
N ALA A 56 -1.85 8.12 0.06
CA ALA A 56 -1.06 7.19 0.87
C ALA A 56 0.41 7.14 0.42
N TYR A 57 1.30 6.87 1.38
CA TYR A 57 2.68 6.47 1.13
C TYR A 57 2.95 5.07 1.67
N LYS A 58 3.67 4.28 0.89
CA LYS A 58 3.93 2.88 1.20
C LYS A 58 5.43 2.53 1.03
N PRO A 59 6.27 2.76 2.04
CA PRO A 59 7.61 2.19 2.06
C PRO A 59 7.55 0.66 2.17
N ASN A 60 8.26 -0.03 1.29
CA ASN A 60 8.49 -1.46 1.42
C ASN A 60 9.71 -1.68 2.32
N THR A 61 9.49 -2.30 3.49
CA THR A 61 10.52 -2.42 4.51
C THR A 61 11.77 -3.16 4.04
N ALA A 62 11.66 -4.06 3.06
CA ALA A 62 12.81 -4.78 2.52
C ALA A 62 13.89 -3.84 1.94
N PHE A 63 13.49 -2.68 1.36
CA PHE A 63 14.41 -1.68 0.83
C PHE A 63 15.12 -0.87 1.93
N PHE A 64 14.62 -0.92 3.15
CA PHE A 64 15.24 -0.32 4.33
C PHE A 64 16.03 -1.37 5.13
N GLU A 65 15.44 -2.53 5.37
CA GLU A 65 16.08 -3.65 6.07
C GLU A 65 17.40 -4.07 5.42
N ALA A 66 17.49 -4.02 4.09
CA ALA A 66 18.70 -4.33 3.33
C ALA A 66 19.90 -3.43 3.68
N TYR A 67 19.64 -2.24 4.23
CA TYR A 67 20.68 -1.29 4.66
C TYR A 67 20.93 -1.31 6.18
N GLY A 68 20.42 -2.33 6.88
CA GLY A 68 20.64 -2.55 8.31
C GLY A 68 20.10 -1.39 9.17
N ILE A 69 20.84 -1.05 10.23
CA ILE A 69 20.42 0.01 11.20
C ILE A 69 20.20 1.36 10.50
N LYS A 70 21.03 1.73 9.54
CA LYS A 70 20.88 2.99 8.79
C LYS A 70 19.54 3.02 8.03
N GLY A 71 19.16 1.94 7.39
CA GLY A 71 17.89 1.87 6.70
C GLY A 71 16.69 1.98 7.65
N TRP A 72 16.74 1.35 8.83
CA TRP A 72 15.70 1.51 9.86
C TRP A 72 15.58 2.95 10.36
N ILE A 73 16.71 3.65 10.55
CA ILE A 73 16.73 5.08 10.91
C ILE A 73 16.10 5.93 9.81
N SER A 74 16.45 5.66 8.54
CA SER A 74 15.87 6.37 7.39
C SER A 74 14.35 6.11 7.28
N LEU A 75 13.89 4.89 7.55
CA LEU A 75 12.46 4.56 7.58
C LEU A 75 11.74 5.34 8.68
N GLN A 76 12.29 5.36 9.90
CA GLN A 76 11.74 6.11 11.02
C GLN A 76 11.62 7.59 10.68
N LYS A 77 12.71 8.23 10.23
CA LYS A 77 12.70 9.64 9.80
C LYS A 77 11.66 9.92 8.72
N THR A 78 11.53 9.01 7.75
CA THR A 78 10.54 9.15 6.65
C THR A 78 9.12 9.17 7.20
N ILE A 79 8.78 8.28 8.12
CA ILE A 79 7.42 8.21 8.69
C ILE A 79 7.16 9.35 9.66
N GLU A 80 8.14 9.73 10.47
CA GLU A 80 8.04 10.92 11.32
C GLU A 80 7.80 12.19 10.47
N TYR A 81 8.51 12.33 9.35
CA TYR A 81 8.33 13.45 8.43
C TYR A 81 6.90 13.49 7.85
N ILE A 82 6.37 12.34 7.38
CA ILE A 82 4.99 12.28 6.88
C ILE A 82 4.00 12.65 7.99
N ASN A 83 4.12 12.04 9.17
CA ASN A 83 3.19 12.24 10.27
C ASN A 83 3.19 13.68 10.80
N GLU A 84 4.35 14.38 10.75
CA GLU A 84 4.46 15.76 11.20
C GLU A 84 4.01 16.79 10.15
N LYS A 85 4.34 16.58 8.88
CA LYS A 85 4.10 17.55 7.80
C LYS A 85 2.81 17.31 7.05
N HIS A 86 2.39 16.05 6.95
CA HIS A 86 1.25 15.61 6.14
C HIS A 86 0.39 14.59 6.91
N PRO A 87 -0.14 14.93 8.11
CA PRO A 87 -0.90 14.01 8.97
C PRO A 87 -2.20 13.51 8.33
N GLU A 88 -2.61 14.13 7.22
CA GLU A 88 -3.76 13.72 6.41
C GLU A 88 -3.44 12.60 5.41
N ILE A 89 -2.21 12.10 5.35
CA ILE A 89 -1.80 11.04 4.44
C ILE A 89 -1.72 9.70 5.16
N PHE A 90 -2.32 8.68 4.57
CA PHE A 90 -2.31 7.32 5.09
C PHE A 90 -0.96 6.64 4.90
N THR A 91 -0.41 6.04 5.94
CA THR A 91 0.90 5.38 5.90
C THR A 91 0.78 3.87 5.95
N ILE A 92 1.48 3.19 5.04
CA ILE A 92 1.45 1.73 4.88
C ILE A 92 2.85 1.15 5.05
N ALA A 93 3.08 0.38 6.11
CA ALA A 93 4.28 -0.46 6.21
C ALA A 93 4.11 -1.70 5.34
N ASP A 94 4.75 -1.72 4.16
CA ASP A 94 4.72 -2.92 3.31
C ASP A 94 5.77 -3.94 3.78
N ALA A 95 5.46 -4.59 4.91
CA ALA A 95 6.37 -5.44 5.67
C ALA A 95 6.08 -6.93 5.53
N LYS A 96 4.87 -7.28 5.10
CA LYS A 96 4.41 -8.68 4.89
C LYS A 96 4.75 -9.59 6.06
N ARG A 97 4.49 -9.08 7.30
CA ARG A 97 4.75 -9.84 8.52
C ARG A 97 3.79 -11.02 8.65
N GLY A 98 4.24 -12.04 9.36
CA GLY A 98 3.45 -13.22 9.67
C GLY A 98 4.19 -14.03 10.72
N ASP A 99 3.58 -14.12 11.91
CA ASP A 99 4.03 -14.94 13.04
C ASP A 99 2.83 -15.15 13.97
N ILE A 100 2.95 -15.95 15.01
CA ILE A 100 1.84 -16.31 15.87
C ILE A 100 1.88 -15.61 17.22
N GLY A 101 0.69 -15.37 17.79
CA GLY A 101 0.51 -14.98 19.19
C GLY A 101 1.36 -13.77 19.60
N ASN A 102 2.16 -13.93 20.65
CA ASN A 102 2.97 -12.86 21.21
C ASN A 102 4.00 -12.27 20.22
N THR A 103 4.62 -13.10 19.38
CA THR A 103 5.58 -12.61 18.36
C THR A 103 4.88 -11.69 17.36
N SER A 104 3.69 -12.07 16.90
CA SER A 104 2.88 -11.22 16.01
C SER A 104 2.50 -9.89 16.68
N SER A 105 2.18 -9.91 17.98
CA SER A 105 1.93 -8.70 18.78
C SER A 105 3.15 -7.78 18.85
N MET A 106 4.35 -8.34 18.96
CA MET A 106 5.59 -7.53 18.97
C MET A 106 5.85 -6.86 17.62
N TYR A 107 5.56 -7.54 16.49
CA TYR A 107 5.59 -6.90 15.17
C TYR A 107 4.55 -5.78 15.06
N ALA A 108 3.31 -6.03 15.49
CA ALA A 108 2.27 -5.00 15.48
C ALA A 108 2.67 -3.76 16.31
N LYS A 109 3.22 -3.96 17.50
CA LYS A 109 3.74 -2.90 18.35
C LYS A 109 4.84 -2.08 17.67
N ALA A 110 5.81 -2.73 17.01
CA ALA A 110 6.89 -2.05 16.31
C ALA A 110 6.36 -1.10 15.23
N PHE A 111 5.40 -1.54 14.41
CA PHE A 111 4.87 -0.70 13.35
C PHE A 111 3.84 0.32 13.82
N PHE A 112 2.98 -0.02 14.76
CA PHE A 112 1.85 0.84 15.15
C PHE A 112 2.17 1.80 16.30
N GLU A 113 2.97 1.38 17.27
CA GLU A 113 3.31 2.22 18.43
C GLU A 113 4.64 2.94 18.27
N ASP A 114 5.69 2.25 17.81
CA ASP A 114 7.03 2.81 17.70
C ASP A 114 7.19 3.64 16.42
N LEU A 115 7.02 3.02 15.25
CA LEU A 115 7.11 3.70 13.95
C LEU A 115 5.85 4.51 13.60
N LYS A 116 4.73 4.30 14.27
CA LYS A 116 3.46 5.04 14.13
C LYS A 116 2.82 5.00 12.75
N PHE A 117 2.96 3.91 12.03
CA PHE A 117 2.22 3.67 10.79
C PHE A 117 0.71 3.59 11.04
N ASP A 118 -0.10 3.92 10.02
CA ASP A 118 -1.55 3.68 10.03
C ASP A 118 -1.89 2.23 9.72
N SER A 119 -1.07 1.56 8.91
CA SER A 119 -1.33 0.20 8.49
C SER A 119 -0.05 -0.61 8.24
N VAL A 120 -0.20 -1.94 8.23
CA VAL A 120 0.88 -2.87 7.92
C VAL A 120 0.37 -4.03 7.07
N THR A 121 1.16 -4.47 6.09
CA THR A 121 0.84 -5.65 5.31
C THR A 121 1.23 -6.92 6.05
N VAL A 122 0.35 -7.94 6.00
CA VAL A 122 0.54 -9.23 6.67
C VAL A 122 0.26 -10.40 5.74
N ALA A 123 0.93 -11.53 5.98
CA ALA A 123 0.72 -12.78 5.27
C ALA A 123 -0.21 -13.69 6.09
N PRO A 124 -1.32 -14.21 5.52
CA PRO A 124 -2.32 -14.96 6.27
C PRO A 124 -2.04 -16.47 6.36
N TYR A 125 -0.96 -16.97 5.79
CA TYR A 125 -0.74 -18.41 5.63
C TYR A 125 -0.77 -19.20 6.94
N MET A 126 -0.35 -18.59 8.06
CA MET A 126 -0.40 -19.21 9.39
C MET A 126 -1.77 -19.06 10.09
N GLY A 127 -2.75 -18.47 9.44
CA GLY A 127 -4.13 -18.41 9.94
C GLY A 127 -4.44 -17.23 10.86
N LYS A 128 -5.55 -17.36 11.59
CA LYS A 128 -6.18 -16.30 12.39
C LYS A 128 -5.26 -15.68 13.45
N ASP A 129 -4.57 -16.48 14.19
CA ASP A 129 -3.70 -16.08 15.30
C ASP A 129 -2.42 -15.35 14.84
N SER A 130 -2.12 -15.37 13.53
CA SER A 130 -1.06 -14.55 12.94
C SER A 130 -1.52 -13.15 12.56
N VAL A 131 -2.80 -12.92 12.39
CA VAL A 131 -3.38 -11.66 11.91
C VAL A 131 -4.11 -10.89 13.01
N GLU A 132 -4.87 -11.56 13.87
CA GLU A 132 -5.65 -10.92 14.96
C GLU A 132 -4.82 -10.00 15.88
N PRO A 133 -3.55 -10.29 16.22
CA PRO A 133 -2.76 -9.36 17.02
C PRO A 133 -2.61 -7.96 16.40
N PHE A 134 -2.60 -7.86 15.07
CA PHE A 134 -2.57 -6.57 14.38
C PHE A 134 -3.94 -5.87 14.41
N LEU A 135 -5.04 -6.63 14.38
CA LEU A 135 -6.41 -6.10 14.45
C LEU A 135 -6.80 -5.60 15.85
N ALA A 136 -5.98 -5.86 16.86
CA ALA A 136 -6.24 -5.42 18.23
C ALA A 136 -5.96 -3.93 18.46
N PHE A 137 -5.30 -3.24 17.54
CA PHE A 137 -4.92 -1.83 17.65
C PHE A 137 -6.03 -0.92 17.11
N GLU A 138 -6.53 -0.03 17.97
CA GLU A 138 -7.57 0.93 17.60
C GLU A 138 -7.07 1.94 16.55
N ASN A 139 -7.93 2.29 15.59
CA ASN A 139 -7.63 3.24 14.51
C ASN A 139 -6.42 2.85 13.64
N LYS A 140 -6.07 1.57 13.62
CA LYS A 140 -5.04 0.98 12.76
C LYS A 140 -5.67 -0.03 11.81
N HIS A 141 -5.02 -0.25 10.68
CA HIS A 141 -5.50 -1.16 9.65
C HIS A 141 -4.50 -2.28 9.39
N THR A 142 -5.01 -3.44 9.08
CA THR A 142 -4.20 -4.60 8.68
C THR A 142 -4.49 -4.90 7.22
N ILE A 143 -3.47 -4.84 6.37
CA ILE A 143 -3.61 -5.10 4.93
C ILE A 143 -3.14 -6.53 4.66
N MET A 144 -4.09 -7.44 4.47
CA MET A 144 -3.79 -8.86 4.32
C MET A 144 -3.58 -9.24 2.86
N LEU A 145 -2.55 -10.05 2.59
CA LEU A 145 -2.33 -10.62 1.26
C LEU A 145 -3.46 -11.61 0.94
N ALA A 146 -4.13 -11.42 -0.20
CA ALA A 146 -5.17 -12.35 -0.67
C ALA A 146 -4.85 -12.90 -2.06
N LEU A 147 -4.81 -12.05 -3.10
CA LEU A 147 -4.45 -12.45 -4.44
C LEU A 147 -3.35 -11.50 -4.97
N THR A 148 -2.16 -12.01 -5.18
CA THR A 148 -0.99 -11.21 -5.58
C THR A 148 -0.78 -11.25 -7.09
N SER A 149 0.00 -10.29 -7.64
CA SER A 149 0.18 -10.12 -9.09
C SER A 149 1.31 -10.96 -9.71
N ASN A 150 2.11 -11.63 -8.89
CA ASN A 150 3.24 -12.44 -9.34
C ASN A 150 2.79 -13.82 -9.86
N ASP A 151 3.59 -14.45 -10.73
CA ASP A 151 3.28 -15.76 -11.29
C ASP A 151 3.13 -16.86 -10.24
N GLY A 152 3.94 -16.82 -9.16
CA GLY A 152 3.83 -17.76 -8.05
C GLY A 152 2.51 -17.72 -7.26
N ALA A 153 1.62 -16.77 -7.56
CA ALA A 153 0.26 -16.76 -7.00
C ALA A 153 -0.52 -18.03 -7.41
N PHE A 154 -0.22 -18.58 -8.58
CA PHE A 154 -0.88 -19.80 -9.09
C PHE A 154 -0.43 -21.06 -8.35
N ASP A 155 0.70 -21.05 -7.64
CA ASP A 155 1.15 -22.20 -6.87
C ASP A 155 0.21 -22.55 -5.71
N PHE A 156 -0.45 -21.53 -5.11
CA PHE A 156 -1.31 -21.71 -3.94
C PHE A 156 -2.62 -20.93 -4.01
N GLN A 157 -2.61 -19.66 -4.38
CA GLN A 157 -3.73 -18.76 -4.15
C GLN A 157 -4.96 -19.10 -5.00
N THR A 158 -4.76 -19.70 -6.17
CA THR A 158 -5.83 -20.12 -7.09
C THR A 158 -6.13 -21.62 -7.04
N LEU A 159 -5.44 -22.39 -6.18
CA LEU A 159 -5.80 -23.78 -5.96
C LEU A 159 -7.21 -23.91 -5.40
N GLU A 160 -7.97 -24.87 -5.91
CA GLU A 160 -9.31 -25.13 -5.42
C GLU A 160 -9.30 -26.04 -4.19
N VAL A 161 -9.98 -25.57 -3.15
CA VAL A 161 -10.27 -26.35 -1.95
C VAL A 161 -11.78 -26.42 -1.79
N ASN A 162 -12.34 -27.60 -1.85
CA ASN A 162 -13.80 -27.83 -1.81
C ASN A 162 -14.59 -27.03 -2.89
N GLY A 163 -14.04 -26.96 -4.11
CA GLY A 163 -14.66 -26.25 -5.22
C GLY A 163 -14.58 -24.72 -5.16
N LYS A 164 -13.69 -24.18 -4.33
CA LYS A 164 -13.46 -22.74 -4.17
C LYS A 164 -11.97 -22.43 -4.16
N GLU A 165 -11.54 -21.41 -4.90
CA GLU A 165 -10.16 -20.95 -4.91
C GLU A 165 -9.71 -20.49 -3.52
N LEU A 166 -8.48 -20.81 -3.14
CA LEU A 166 -7.95 -20.59 -1.79
C LEU A 166 -8.01 -19.10 -1.41
N TYR A 167 -7.70 -18.16 -2.30
CA TYR A 167 -7.79 -16.73 -1.98
C TYR A 167 -9.21 -16.30 -1.58
N LYS A 168 -10.25 -16.86 -2.19
CA LYS A 168 -11.67 -16.61 -1.83
C LYS A 168 -11.96 -17.13 -0.43
N GLN A 169 -11.45 -18.32 -0.12
CA GLN A 169 -11.60 -18.89 1.21
C GLN A 169 -10.89 -18.04 2.28
N VAL A 170 -9.69 -17.50 1.97
CA VAL A 170 -8.97 -16.57 2.84
C VAL A 170 -9.79 -15.31 3.11
N LEU A 171 -10.37 -14.70 2.07
CA LEU A 171 -11.23 -13.52 2.19
C LEU A 171 -12.46 -13.81 3.06
N GLU A 172 -13.18 -14.90 2.79
CA GLU A 172 -14.40 -15.26 3.55
C GLU A 172 -14.09 -15.57 5.01
N THR A 173 -13.02 -16.33 5.26
CA THR A 173 -12.63 -16.72 6.62
C THR A 173 -12.22 -15.49 7.43
N SER A 174 -11.42 -14.60 6.86
CA SER A 174 -10.92 -13.42 7.57
C SER A 174 -12.03 -12.45 8.00
N LYS A 175 -13.15 -12.38 7.27
CA LYS A 175 -14.33 -11.59 7.67
C LYS A 175 -14.98 -12.05 8.97
N THR A 176 -14.76 -13.29 9.38
CA THR A 176 -15.32 -13.84 10.63
C THR A 176 -14.47 -13.52 11.85
N TRP A 177 -13.29 -12.93 11.67
CA TRP A 177 -12.38 -12.60 12.77
C TRP A 177 -12.82 -11.34 13.51
N LYS A 178 -12.40 -11.24 14.77
CA LYS A 178 -12.69 -10.06 15.58
C LYS A 178 -12.01 -8.82 14.96
N ASN A 179 -12.72 -7.70 14.93
CA ASN A 179 -12.28 -6.42 14.35
C ASN A 179 -11.93 -6.52 12.84
N SER A 180 -12.56 -7.45 12.13
CA SER A 180 -12.34 -7.62 10.67
C SER A 180 -12.75 -6.42 9.83
N GLU A 181 -13.51 -5.48 10.38
CA GLU A 181 -13.80 -4.17 9.78
C GLU A 181 -12.54 -3.32 9.53
N ASN A 182 -11.44 -3.61 10.24
CA ASN A 182 -10.13 -2.97 10.04
C ASN A 182 -9.25 -3.70 9.02
N LEU A 183 -9.77 -4.77 8.38
CA LEU A 183 -9.06 -5.47 7.31
C LEU A 183 -9.18 -4.74 5.99
N MET A 184 -8.04 -4.56 5.36
CA MET A 184 -7.87 -4.25 3.95
C MET A 184 -7.16 -5.42 3.27
N TYR A 185 -7.16 -5.47 1.93
CA TYR A 185 -6.58 -6.62 1.22
C TYR A 185 -5.69 -6.21 0.07
N VAL A 186 -4.61 -6.97 -0.16
CA VAL A 186 -3.79 -6.84 -1.37
C VAL A 186 -4.41 -7.68 -2.48
N ILE A 187 -4.77 -7.02 -3.59
CA ILE A 187 -5.27 -7.65 -4.81
C ILE A 187 -4.47 -7.12 -6.00
N GLY A 188 -3.78 -8.00 -6.72
CA GLY A 188 -2.94 -7.63 -7.86
C GLY A 188 -3.75 -7.16 -9.07
N ALA A 189 -3.25 -6.15 -9.78
CA ALA A 189 -3.93 -5.53 -10.93
C ALA A 189 -3.91 -6.35 -12.22
N THR A 190 -3.13 -7.42 -12.30
CA THR A 190 -2.86 -8.14 -13.57
C THR A 190 -4.05 -8.89 -14.15
N LYS A 191 -5.10 -9.11 -13.36
CA LYS A 191 -6.34 -9.78 -13.76
C LYS A 191 -7.54 -9.05 -13.18
N ALA A 192 -7.98 -8.00 -13.85
CA ALA A 192 -9.02 -7.09 -13.37
C ALA A 192 -10.36 -7.78 -13.09
N GLU A 193 -10.69 -8.84 -13.82
CA GLU A 193 -11.93 -9.60 -13.63
C GLU A 193 -12.04 -10.26 -12.24
N TYR A 194 -10.93 -10.58 -11.58
CA TYR A 194 -10.96 -11.12 -10.22
C TYR A 194 -11.54 -10.13 -9.20
N PHE A 195 -11.45 -8.83 -9.47
CA PHE A 195 -12.03 -7.82 -8.58
C PHE A 195 -13.54 -7.97 -8.41
N THR A 196 -14.25 -8.42 -9.44
CA THR A 196 -15.71 -8.70 -9.33
C THR A 196 -15.98 -9.74 -8.26
N GLU A 197 -15.22 -10.84 -8.26
CA GLU A 197 -15.40 -11.90 -7.26
C GLU A 197 -14.94 -11.44 -5.86
N VAL A 198 -13.84 -10.69 -5.79
CA VAL A 198 -13.37 -10.10 -4.52
C VAL A 198 -14.44 -9.19 -3.93
N ARG A 199 -15.07 -8.32 -4.73
CA ARG A 199 -16.12 -7.37 -4.27
C ARG A 199 -17.39 -8.07 -3.79
N LYS A 200 -17.75 -9.21 -4.35
CA LYS A 200 -18.86 -10.03 -3.82
C LYS A 200 -18.58 -10.50 -2.37
N ILE A 201 -17.31 -10.74 -2.04
CA ILE A 201 -16.92 -11.25 -0.72
C ILE A 201 -16.65 -10.09 0.25
N VAL A 202 -15.92 -9.07 -0.18
CA VAL A 202 -15.49 -7.91 0.64
C VAL A 202 -15.90 -6.58 -0.01
N PRO A 203 -17.22 -6.29 -0.06
CA PRO A 203 -17.74 -5.13 -0.80
C PRO A 203 -17.20 -3.79 -0.29
N GLU A 204 -17.03 -3.65 1.03
CA GLU A 204 -16.69 -2.37 1.66
C GLU A 204 -15.19 -2.19 1.95
N SER A 205 -14.40 -3.27 1.94
CA SER A 205 -12.97 -3.20 2.30
C SER A 205 -12.15 -2.43 1.28
N PHE A 206 -11.18 -1.67 1.75
CA PHE A 206 -10.16 -1.10 0.86
C PHE A 206 -9.26 -2.20 0.28
N LEU A 207 -8.93 -2.04 -0.99
CA LEU A 207 -8.02 -2.92 -1.72
C LEU A 207 -6.74 -2.15 -2.07
N LEU A 208 -5.60 -2.62 -1.59
CA LEU A 208 -4.29 -2.17 -2.03
C LEU A 208 -3.95 -2.91 -3.32
N VAL A 209 -3.77 -2.16 -4.40
CA VAL A 209 -3.66 -2.71 -5.76
C VAL A 209 -2.28 -2.40 -6.34
N PRO A 210 -1.29 -3.30 -6.19
CA PRO A 210 -0.02 -3.19 -6.90
C PRO A 210 -0.15 -3.67 -8.35
N GLY A 211 0.76 -3.18 -9.22
CA GLY A 211 0.92 -3.69 -10.59
C GLY A 211 0.21 -2.93 -11.68
N VAL A 212 -0.47 -1.83 -11.37
CA VAL A 212 -1.03 -0.93 -12.38
C VAL A 212 0.11 -0.24 -13.14
N GLY A 213 -0.01 -0.16 -14.47
CA GLY A 213 0.98 0.40 -15.37
C GLY A 213 2.23 -0.48 -15.51
N ALA A 214 3.15 -0.41 -14.58
CA ALA A 214 4.48 -1.05 -14.66
C ALA A 214 4.48 -2.59 -14.79
N GLN A 215 3.39 -3.26 -14.42
CA GLN A 215 3.21 -4.72 -14.56
C GLN A 215 2.07 -5.07 -15.54
N GLY A 216 1.59 -4.10 -16.33
CA GLY A 216 0.59 -4.31 -17.37
C GLY A 216 -0.87 -4.21 -16.91
N GLY A 217 -1.14 -3.92 -15.63
CA GLY A 217 -2.51 -3.68 -15.15
C GLY A 217 -3.07 -2.35 -15.67
N SER A 218 -4.32 -2.34 -16.13
CA SER A 218 -5.04 -1.14 -16.57
C SER A 218 -5.77 -0.50 -15.39
N LEU A 219 -5.53 0.80 -15.16
CA LEU A 219 -6.23 1.56 -14.12
C LEU A 219 -7.76 1.55 -14.36
N SER A 220 -8.18 1.82 -15.59
CA SER A 220 -9.60 1.87 -15.95
C SER A 220 -10.31 0.53 -15.73
N GLU A 221 -9.67 -0.60 -16.07
CA GLU A 221 -10.24 -1.93 -15.82
C GLU A 221 -10.30 -2.28 -14.34
N VAL A 222 -9.24 -2.01 -13.58
CA VAL A 222 -9.24 -2.19 -12.11
C VAL A 222 -10.37 -1.38 -11.49
N CYS A 223 -10.56 -0.13 -11.91
CA CYS A 223 -11.63 0.73 -11.40
C CYS A 223 -13.01 0.22 -11.80
N LYS A 224 -13.19 -0.23 -13.04
CA LYS A 224 -14.47 -0.77 -13.54
C LYS A 224 -14.98 -1.93 -12.68
N TYR A 225 -14.11 -2.83 -12.27
CA TYR A 225 -14.49 -4.04 -11.53
C TYR A 225 -14.26 -3.94 -10.02
N GLY A 226 -13.35 -3.04 -9.57
CA GLY A 226 -12.87 -2.99 -8.20
C GLY A 226 -13.37 -1.81 -7.37
N MET A 227 -13.89 -0.73 -7.97
CA MET A 227 -14.41 0.40 -7.20
C MET A 227 -15.74 0.07 -6.53
N ASN A 228 -15.91 0.53 -5.29
CA ASN A 228 -17.17 0.60 -4.56
C ASN A 228 -17.67 2.06 -4.44
N ASP A 229 -18.69 2.31 -3.61
CA ASP A 229 -19.29 3.65 -3.44
C ASP A 229 -18.32 4.66 -2.80
N ASN A 230 -17.32 4.16 -2.05
CA ASN A 230 -16.29 4.98 -1.42
C ASN A 230 -14.95 4.94 -2.18
N VAL A 231 -14.97 4.61 -3.48
CA VAL A 231 -13.81 4.24 -4.29
C VAL A 231 -13.22 2.89 -3.84
N GLY A 232 -12.83 2.76 -2.57
CA GLY A 232 -12.37 1.50 -1.95
C GLY A 232 -11.07 0.92 -2.52
N LEU A 233 -10.30 1.71 -3.25
CA LEU A 233 -9.04 1.32 -3.89
C LEU A 233 -7.89 2.23 -3.42
N LEU A 234 -6.70 1.64 -3.28
CA LEU A 234 -5.42 2.32 -3.17
C LEU A 234 -4.51 1.78 -4.28
N ILE A 235 -4.30 2.54 -5.34
CA ILE A 235 -3.48 2.13 -6.48
C ILE A 235 -2.02 2.44 -6.19
N ASN A 236 -1.20 1.40 -6.05
CA ASN A 236 0.21 1.58 -5.74
C ASN A 236 1.05 1.79 -7.00
N SER A 237 1.76 2.92 -7.06
CA SER A 237 2.79 3.20 -8.04
C SER A 237 4.10 3.52 -7.34
N SER A 238 5.19 2.86 -7.72
CA SER A 238 6.54 3.06 -7.15
C SER A 238 7.51 3.49 -8.23
N ARG A 239 8.04 2.54 -9.01
CA ARG A 239 9.15 2.76 -9.95
C ARG A 239 8.90 3.84 -11.00
N ALA A 240 7.67 3.96 -11.48
CA ALA A 240 7.30 4.98 -12.47
C ALA A 240 7.44 6.40 -11.92
N ILE A 241 7.19 6.59 -10.62
CA ILE A 241 7.30 7.88 -9.94
C ILE A 241 8.73 8.08 -9.44
N LEU A 242 9.29 7.10 -8.69
CA LEU A 242 10.58 7.26 -8.03
C LEU A 242 11.74 7.44 -9.01
N TYR A 243 11.67 6.79 -10.16
CA TYR A 243 12.77 6.73 -11.14
C TYR A 243 12.38 7.31 -12.50
N ALA A 244 11.50 8.31 -12.49
CA ALA A 244 11.10 9.06 -13.69
C ALA A 244 12.28 9.85 -14.29
N SER A 245 13.22 10.29 -13.46
CA SER A 245 14.50 10.87 -13.82
C SER A 245 15.59 10.42 -12.82
N ASN A 246 16.85 10.42 -13.25
CA ASN A 246 18.01 10.20 -12.39
C ASN A 246 18.86 11.48 -12.21
N GLY A 247 18.36 12.63 -12.70
CA GLY A 247 18.98 13.94 -12.60
C GLY A 247 18.58 14.70 -11.32
N THR A 248 18.95 15.96 -11.25
CA THR A 248 18.56 16.87 -10.17
C THR A 248 17.06 17.21 -10.19
N ASP A 249 16.39 16.95 -11.29
CA ASP A 249 14.96 17.14 -11.55
C ASP A 249 14.08 15.92 -11.16
N PHE A 250 14.65 14.94 -10.49
CA PHE A 250 13.98 13.66 -10.19
C PHE A 250 12.63 13.83 -9.46
N ALA A 251 12.54 14.78 -8.54
CA ALA A 251 11.31 15.04 -7.79
C ALA A 251 10.23 15.68 -8.68
N ASP A 252 10.60 16.61 -9.56
CA ASP A 252 9.68 17.23 -10.53
C ASP A 252 9.21 16.21 -11.57
N ALA A 253 10.10 15.35 -12.05
CA ALA A 253 9.75 14.26 -12.95
C ALA A 253 8.82 13.25 -12.27
N GLY A 254 9.08 12.90 -11.02
CA GLY A 254 8.20 12.06 -10.18
C GLY A 254 6.83 12.68 -9.99
N ARG A 255 6.75 14.00 -9.72
CA ARG A 255 5.50 14.74 -9.65
C ARG A 255 4.71 14.67 -10.97
N ALA A 256 5.38 14.83 -12.10
CA ALA A 256 4.73 14.76 -13.41
C ALA A 256 4.05 13.40 -13.65
N GLU A 257 4.69 12.30 -13.26
CA GLU A 257 4.09 10.96 -13.35
C GLU A 257 2.92 10.76 -12.35
N ALA A 258 3.08 11.25 -11.11
CA ALA A 258 2.00 11.21 -10.13
C ALA A 258 0.78 12.02 -10.57
N LEU A 259 1.00 13.19 -11.18
CA LEU A 259 -0.07 14.06 -11.70
C LEU A 259 -0.84 13.41 -12.85
N LYS A 260 -0.16 12.71 -13.78
CA LYS A 260 -0.85 11.94 -14.83
C LYS A 260 -1.80 10.90 -14.26
N MET A 261 -1.36 10.16 -13.25
CA MET A 261 -2.20 9.17 -12.57
C MET A 261 -3.37 9.83 -11.84
N GLN A 262 -3.12 10.94 -11.14
CA GLN A 262 -4.16 11.68 -10.44
C GLN A 262 -5.24 12.20 -11.41
N GLN A 263 -4.86 12.75 -12.55
CA GLN A 263 -5.79 13.23 -13.57
C GLN A 263 -6.65 12.11 -14.14
N GLU A 264 -6.08 10.93 -14.38
CA GLU A 264 -6.84 9.75 -14.81
C GLU A 264 -7.82 9.30 -13.71
N MET A 265 -7.40 9.30 -12.44
CA MET A 265 -8.24 8.99 -11.29
C MET A 265 -9.38 10.00 -11.12
N GLU A 266 -9.11 11.30 -11.25
CA GLU A 266 -10.13 12.36 -11.19
C GLU A 266 -11.20 12.19 -12.26
N ALA A 267 -10.79 11.87 -13.51
CA ALA A 267 -11.74 11.61 -14.59
C ALA A 267 -12.62 10.38 -14.28
N ILE A 268 -12.06 9.32 -13.73
CA ILE A 268 -12.81 8.10 -13.35
C ILE A 268 -13.79 8.40 -12.20
N ILE A 269 -13.36 9.13 -11.18
CA ILE A 269 -14.25 9.54 -10.05
C ILE A 269 -15.39 10.39 -10.58
N GLY A 270 -15.11 11.36 -11.46
CA GLY A 270 -16.11 12.25 -12.05
C GLY A 270 -17.16 11.55 -12.91
N LEU A 271 -16.87 10.39 -13.47
CA LEU A 271 -17.83 9.57 -14.22
C LEU A 271 -18.83 8.79 -13.32
N LYS A 272 -18.50 8.64 -12.02
CA LYS A 272 -19.36 7.95 -11.04
C LYS A 272 -20.23 8.91 -10.20
N ALA A 273 -19.87 10.18 -10.14
CA ALA A 273 -20.63 11.21 -9.42
C ALA A 273 -21.82 11.69 -10.24
#